data_caa932b1f840dae31d6ad002fb7a9fd1
#
_entry.id   caa932b1f840dae31d6ad002fb7a9fd1
#
_cell.length_a   1.000
_cell.length_b   1.000
_cell.length_c   1.000
_cell.angle_alpha   90.00
_cell.angle_beta   90.00
_cell.angle_gamma   90.00
#
_symmetry.space_group_name_H-M   'P 1'
#
loop_
_entity.id
_entity.type
_entity.pdbx_description
1 polymer ?
#
loop_
_entity_poly.entity_id
_entity_poly.type
_entity_poly.pdbx_seq_one_letter_code
_entity_poly.pdbx_strand_id
1 'polypeptide(L)' 'SLTRIDVDTNAGVVSLNGTVESPEQRAQAEQIAKGVGGVKRVINNLQVQR' A
#
# COMPACT_ATOMS: atom_id res chain seq x y z
N SER A 1 -18.11 -0.81 -4.16
CA SER A 1 -16.76 -0.41 -3.82
C SER A 1 -15.83 -1.61 -3.90
N LEU A 2 -14.69 -1.46 -4.58
CA LEU A 2 -13.79 -2.56 -4.91
C LEU A 2 -12.37 -2.33 -4.38
N THR A 3 -12.26 -1.78 -3.21
CA THR A 3 -10.95 -1.63 -2.58
C THR A 3 -10.50 -2.96 -2.01
N ARG A 4 -9.34 -3.41 -2.43
CA ARG A 4 -8.74 -4.64 -1.92
C ARG A 4 -7.25 -4.42 -1.79
N ILE A 5 -6.74 -4.56 -0.58
CA ILE A 5 -5.33 -4.32 -0.31
C ILE A 5 -4.76 -5.52 0.43
N ASP A 6 -3.75 -6.14 -0.17
CA ASP A 6 -2.96 -7.19 0.46
C ASP A 6 -1.62 -6.60 0.87
N VAL A 7 -1.23 -6.85 2.10
CA VAL A 7 0.00 -6.32 2.68
C VAL A 7 0.93 -7.48 3.01
N ASP A 8 2.17 -7.39 2.56
CA ASP A 8 3.20 -8.36 2.89
C ASP A 8 4.40 -7.62 3.45
N THR A 9 4.93 -8.11 4.55
CA THR A 9 6.07 -7.48 5.23
C THR A 9 7.20 -8.48 5.37
N ASN A 10 8.39 -8.10 4.92
CA ASN A 10 9.55 -8.95 5.02
C ASN A 10 10.79 -8.09 5.23
N ALA A 11 11.50 -8.31 6.35
CA ALA A 11 12.77 -7.64 6.65
C ALA A 11 12.67 -6.10 6.57
N GLY A 12 11.55 -5.55 7.02
CA GLY A 12 11.33 -4.10 7.00
C GLY A 12 10.83 -3.55 5.67
N VAL A 13 10.64 -4.40 4.66
CA VAL A 13 10.08 -4.01 3.37
C VAL A 13 8.60 -4.38 3.35
N VAL A 14 7.76 -3.39 3.11
CA VAL A 14 6.30 -3.58 3.03
C VAL A 14 5.91 -3.53 1.56
N SER A 15 5.21 -4.56 1.11
CA SER A 15 4.67 -4.60 -0.26
C SER A 15 3.15 -4.47 -0.18
N LEU A 16 2.61 -3.54 -0.93
CA LEU A 16 1.17 -3.31 -1.03
C LEU A 16 0.73 -3.78 -2.41
N ASN A 17 -0.22 -4.71 -2.45
CA ASN A 17 -0.74 -5.24 -3.71
C ASN A 17 -2.25 -5.18 -3.69
N GLY A 18 -2.86 -4.97 -4.84
CA GLY A 18 -4.31 -4.98 -4.96
C GLY A 18 -4.84 -3.83 -5.77
N THR A 19 -6.08 -3.45 -5.48
CA THR A 19 -6.77 -2.38 -6.20
C THR A 19 -7.37 -1.38 -5.22
N VAL A 20 -7.36 -0.13 -5.63
CA VAL A 20 -8.00 0.98 -4.92
C VAL A 20 -8.86 1.75 -5.90
N GLU A 21 -9.72 2.62 -5.37
CA GLU A 21 -10.69 3.34 -6.20
C GLU A 21 -10.18 4.67 -6.73
N SER A 22 -9.13 5.21 -6.10
CA SER A 22 -8.62 6.53 -6.49
C SER A 22 -7.12 6.63 -6.27
N PRO A 23 -6.44 7.55 -6.98
CA PRO A 23 -5.02 7.81 -6.72
C PRO A 23 -4.77 8.29 -5.29
N GLU A 24 -5.73 8.99 -4.70
CA GLU A 24 -5.62 9.45 -3.32
C GLU A 24 -5.56 8.28 -2.34
N GLN A 25 -6.37 7.25 -2.57
CA GLN A 25 -6.33 6.06 -1.73
C GLN A 25 -4.99 5.33 -1.86
N ARG A 26 -4.45 5.29 -3.07
CA ARG A 26 -3.14 4.67 -3.31
C ARG A 26 -2.05 5.39 -2.53
N ALA A 27 -2.01 6.70 -2.60
CA ALA A 27 -1.03 7.51 -1.89
C ALA A 27 -1.21 7.40 -0.38
N GLN A 28 -2.45 7.39 0.09
CA GLN A 28 -2.76 7.30 1.51
C GLN A 28 -2.29 5.97 2.09
N ALA A 29 -2.50 4.88 1.36
CA ALA A 29 -2.05 3.55 1.79
C ALA A 29 -0.53 3.53 1.96
N GLU A 30 0.21 4.15 1.04
CA GLU A 30 1.66 4.24 1.14
C GLU A 30 2.09 5.04 2.36
N GLN A 31 1.44 6.16 2.64
CA GLN A 31 1.77 6.98 3.80
C GLN A 31 1.53 6.22 5.11
N ILE A 32 0.43 5.50 5.19
CA ILE A 32 0.12 4.70 6.38
C ILE A 32 1.18 3.63 6.59
N ALA A 33 1.58 2.95 5.51
CA ALA A 33 2.59 1.91 5.59
C ALA A 33 3.95 2.47 6.03
N LYS A 34 4.32 3.65 5.55
CA LYS A 34 5.58 4.30 5.93
C LYS A 34 5.60 4.73 7.38
N GLY A 35 4.43 4.96 7.98
CA GLY A 35 4.32 5.39 9.36
C GLY A 35 4.47 4.28 10.38
N VAL A 36 4.51 3.03 9.95
CA VAL A 36 4.67 1.90 10.86
C VAL A 36 6.13 1.77 11.27
N GLY A 37 6.37 1.63 12.58
CA GLY A 37 7.72 1.51 13.10
C GLY A 37 8.41 0.27 12.55
N GLY A 38 9.70 0.40 12.20
CA GLY A 38 10.49 -0.69 11.66
C GLY A 38 10.43 -0.84 10.14
N VAL A 39 9.56 -0.09 9.47
CA VAL A 39 9.47 -0.12 8.00
C VAL A 39 10.65 0.65 7.42
N LYS A 40 11.41 0.00 6.56
CA LYS A 40 12.55 0.61 5.88
C LYS A 40 12.17 1.16 4.52
N ARG A 41 11.24 0.51 3.82
CA ARG A 41 10.75 0.97 2.54
C ARG A 41 9.40 0.34 2.23
N VAL A 42 8.66 0.99 1.35
CA VAL A 42 7.35 0.51 0.91
C VAL A 42 7.37 0.36 -0.60
N ILE A 43 6.93 -0.79 -1.07
CA ILE A 43 6.73 -1.06 -2.50
C ILE A 43 5.23 -0.99 -2.74
N ASN A 44 4.81 0.01 -3.48
CA ASN A 44 3.39 0.25 -3.72
C ASN A 44 3.00 -0.26 -5.09
N ASN A 45 2.39 -1.44 -5.12
CA ASN A 45 1.90 -2.07 -6.34
C ASN A 45 0.38 -1.99 -6.45
N LEU A 46 -0.23 -1.03 -5.75
CA LEU A 46 -1.66 -0.84 -5.83
C LEU A 46 -2.03 -0.23 -7.18
N GLN A 47 -3.12 -0.70 -7.74
CA GLN A 47 -3.64 -0.19 -9.00
C GLN A 47 -4.94 0.56 -8.77
N VAL A 48 -5.08 1.68 -9.44
CA VAL A 48 -6.32 2.44 -9.37
C VAL A 48 -7.30 1.83 -10.36
N GLN A 49 -8.44 1.42 -9.83
CA GLN A 49 -9.47 0.84 -10.65
C GLN A 49 -10.41 1.93 -11.14
N ARG A 50 -10.63 1.94 -12.45
CA ARG A 50 -11.50 2.95 -13.07
C ARG A 50 -12.83 2.35 -13.51
#